data_b88a90eccb184fcdbe1bfa85b62de2dd
#
_entry.id   b88a90eccb184fcdbe1bfa85b62de2dd
#
_cell.length_a   1.000
_cell.length_b   1.000
_cell.length_c   1.000
_cell.angle_alpha   90.00
_cell.angle_beta   90.00
_cell.angle_gamma   90.00
#
_symmetry.space_group_name_H-M   'P 1'
#
loop_
_entity.id
_entity.type
_entity.pdbx_description
1 polymer ?
#
loop_
_entity_poly.entity_id
_entity_poly.type
_entity_poly.pdbx_seq_one_letter_code
_entity_poly.pdbx_strand_id
1 'polypeptide(L)'
;MNKKKLLLVVLSFAFTWGHCHETQAQENQVQGLEMNYTIEKQKKKFFIGLELRTNNEECSSAMPAHKEKFFRENTLTKIPNKINGNILALYTDYEGDYTKPYSWVLGCEVSSLDEIPEGLVGKVIPESKYAVFTTQGEFPQGLIAAWQAVWKSNLSRCYTSDFELYRSDFDPQKNPEVKVYIAIEA
;
A
#
# COMPACT_ATOMS: atom_id res chain seq x y z
N MET A 1 6.88 -17.74 18.65
CA MET A 1 6.26 -16.40 18.77
C MET A 1 5.03 -16.39 17.87
N ASN A 2 3.86 -16.09 18.43
CA ASN A 2 2.57 -16.40 17.80
C ASN A 2 2.33 -15.41 16.63
N LYS A 3 2.11 -15.91 15.39
CA LYS A 3 1.84 -15.11 14.18
C LYS A 3 0.76 -14.02 14.39
N LYS A 4 -0.16 -14.23 15.34
CA LYS A 4 -1.18 -13.25 15.73
C LYS A 4 -0.65 -11.99 16.43
N LYS A 5 0.50 -12.04 17.11
CA LYS A 5 1.08 -10.86 17.79
C LYS A 5 1.88 -9.97 16.83
N LEU A 6 2.41 -10.53 15.75
CA LEU A 6 3.22 -9.79 14.79
C LEU A 6 2.38 -8.83 13.93
N LEU A 7 1.16 -9.23 13.66
CA LEU A 7 0.24 -8.48 12.79
C LEU A 7 -0.35 -7.23 13.46
N LEU A 8 -0.38 -7.20 14.80
CA LEU A 8 -0.96 -6.09 15.58
C LEU A 8 -0.05 -4.85 15.62
N VAL A 9 1.25 -5.02 15.43
CA VAL A 9 2.23 -3.90 15.47
C VAL A 9 2.13 -2.99 14.24
N VAL A 10 1.54 -3.48 13.14
CA VAL A 10 1.28 -2.68 11.92
C VAL A 10 0.14 -1.67 12.13
N LEU A 11 -0.56 -1.70 13.27
CA LEU A 11 -1.86 -1.06 13.47
C LEU A 11 -1.83 0.36 14.03
N SER A 12 -0.70 0.90 14.45
CA SER A 12 -0.73 2.05 15.37
C SER A 12 -0.07 3.34 14.87
N PHE A 13 0.04 3.56 13.57
CA PHE A 13 0.55 4.87 13.12
C PHE A 13 -0.46 5.56 12.21
N ALA A 14 -1.18 6.51 12.82
CA ALA A 14 -1.90 7.53 12.09
C ALA A 14 -0.90 8.37 11.27
N PHE A 15 -1.09 8.42 9.96
CA PHE A 15 -0.49 9.44 9.12
C PHE A 15 -1.07 10.79 9.58
N THR A 16 -0.34 11.53 10.38
CA THR A 16 -0.65 12.94 10.59
C THR A 16 -0.21 13.71 9.35
N TRP A 17 -1.13 14.01 8.47
CA TRP A 17 -0.98 15.06 7.49
C TRP A 17 -0.93 16.39 8.25
N GLY A 18 0.29 16.88 8.48
CA GLY A 18 0.50 18.16 9.11
C GLY A 18 0.04 19.29 8.20
N HIS A 19 -0.87 20.11 8.72
CA HIS A 19 -1.11 21.45 8.22
C HIS A 19 0.23 22.20 8.15
N CYS A 20 0.51 22.75 6.98
CA CYS A 20 1.60 23.70 6.79
C CYS A 20 1.24 24.99 7.52
N HIS A 21 1.70 25.14 8.76
CA HIS A 21 1.84 26.46 9.39
C HIS A 21 3.34 26.68 9.64
N GLU A 22 3.81 27.77 9.07
CA GLU A 22 5.14 28.30 9.26
C GLU A 22 5.50 28.42 10.75
N THR A 23 6.53 27.71 11.16
CA THR A 23 7.33 28.12 12.31
C THR A 23 8.79 27.88 11.94
N GLN A 24 9.52 29.00 11.82
CA GLN A 24 10.98 29.01 11.71
C GLN A 24 11.57 28.33 12.93
N ALA A 25 12.33 27.27 12.75
CA ALA A 25 13.53 26.95 13.52
C ALA A 25 14.19 25.65 13.06
N GLN A 26 15.49 25.79 12.78
CA GLN A 26 16.52 24.76 12.64
C GLN A 26 16.46 23.87 11.38
N GLU A 27 17.15 24.35 10.36
CA GLU A 27 17.79 23.54 9.32
C GLU A 27 18.73 22.51 9.95
N ASN A 28 18.22 21.33 10.24
CA ASN A 28 19.05 20.14 10.25
C ASN A 28 19.06 19.62 8.82
N GLN A 29 20.21 19.75 8.17
CA GLN A 29 20.50 19.13 6.88
C GLN A 29 20.33 17.60 6.99
N VAL A 30 19.12 17.13 6.76
CA VAL A 30 18.92 15.77 6.30
C VAL A 30 19.20 15.84 4.80
N GLN A 31 20.43 15.52 4.42
CA GLN A 31 20.78 15.20 3.03
C GLN A 31 19.74 14.19 2.54
N GLY A 32 18.84 14.66 1.65
CA GLY A 32 17.78 13.84 1.09
C GLY A 32 18.43 12.68 0.33
N LEU A 33 18.39 11.49 0.89
CA LEU A 33 18.54 10.26 0.12
C LEU A 33 17.42 10.29 -0.90
N GLU A 34 17.75 10.65 -2.15
CA GLU A 34 16.85 10.41 -3.27
C GLU A 34 16.62 8.90 -3.33
N MET A 35 15.44 8.46 -2.93
CA MET A 35 15.09 7.05 -3.01
C MET A 35 14.96 6.71 -4.49
N ASN A 36 15.91 5.90 -5.00
CA ASN A 36 15.89 5.43 -6.37
C ASN A 36 14.74 4.43 -6.55
N TYR A 37 14.13 4.43 -7.73
CA TYR A 37 13.15 3.45 -8.14
C TYR A 37 13.67 2.68 -9.37
N THR A 38 13.15 1.47 -9.57
CA THR A 38 13.33 0.69 -10.79
C THR A 38 12.06 0.73 -11.62
N ILE A 39 12.19 0.53 -12.94
CA ILE A 39 11.03 0.38 -13.81
C ILE A 39 10.79 -1.11 -14.06
N GLU A 40 9.59 -1.57 -13.73
CA GLU A 40 9.17 -2.95 -13.96
C GLU A 40 7.88 -2.97 -14.78
N LYS A 41 7.76 -3.93 -15.71
CA LYS A 41 6.51 -4.23 -16.38
C LYS A 41 5.81 -5.36 -15.63
N GLN A 42 4.58 -5.11 -15.16
CA GLN A 42 3.74 -6.10 -14.49
C GLN A 42 2.63 -6.56 -15.43
N LYS A 43 2.40 -7.87 -15.50
CA LYS A 43 1.28 -8.44 -16.23
C LYS A 43 -0.03 -8.17 -15.49
N LYS A 44 -1.15 -8.31 -16.21
CA LYS A 44 -2.48 -8.28 -15.60
C LYS A 44 -2.58 -9.29 -14.44
N LYS A 45 -3.17 -8.86 -13.30
CA LYS A 45 -3.37 -9.67 -12.10
C LYS A 45 -4.83 -9.63 -11.68
N PHE A 46 -5.29 -10.72 -11.08
CA PHE A 46 -6.56 -10.76 -10.35
C PHE A 46 -6.29 -10.62 -8.86
N PHE A 47 -7.14 -9.91 -8.18
CA PHE A 47 -6.98 -9.56 -6.77
C PHE A 47 -8.31 -9.65 -6.04
N ILE A 48 -8.31 -10.23 -4.83
CA ILE A 48 -9.47 -10.24 -3.93
C ILE A 48 -9.07 -9.65 -2.59
N GLY A 49 -9.90 -8.77 -2.05
CA GLY A 49 -9.62 -8.14 -0.77
C GLY A 49 -10.80 -7.44 -0.12
N LEU A 50 -10.55 -6.88 1.05
CA LEU A 50 -11.48 -6.05 1.81
C LEU A 50 -11.30 -4.60 1.39
N GLU A 51 -12.37 -3.97 0.89
CA GLU A 51 -12.35 -2.62 0.34
C GLU A 51 -12.72 -1.56 1.37
N LEU A 52 -12.04 -0.43 1.29
CA LEU A 52 -12.36 0.82 1.94
C LEU A 52 -12.40 1.93 0.89
N ARG A 53 -13.54 2.59 0.71
CA ARG A 53 -13.61 3.83 -0.06
C ARG A 53 -13.15 4.98 0.81
N THR A 54 -12.16 5.77 0.37
CA THR A 54 -11.54 6.84 1.18
C THR A 54 -10.94 7.93 0.30
N ASN A 55 -10.38 8.93 0.94
CA ASN A 55 -9.62 10.02 0.34
C ASN A 55 -8.42 10.37 1.25
N ASN A 56 -7.58 11.30 0.84
CA ASN A 56 -6.39 11.66 1.60
C ASN A 56 -6.68 12.41 2.92
N GLU A 57 -7.87 12.97 3.09
CA GLU A 57 -8.25 13.63 4.34
C GLU A 57 -8.66 12.62 5.41
N GLU A 58 -9.34 11.55 4.99
CA GLU A 58 -9.91 10.53 5.89
C GLU A 58 -8.99 9.32 6.10
N CYS A 59 -8.09 9.04 5.16
CA CYS A 59 -7.29 7.82 5.13
C CYS A 59 -6.49 7.59 6.43
N SER A 60 -6.00 8.66 7.06
CA SER A 60 -5.20 8.57 8.30
C SER A 60 -5.95 7.95 9.48
N SER A 61 -7.27 8.14 9.54
CA SER A 61 -8.15 7.57 10.57
C SER A 61 -8.82 6.28 10.11
N ALA A 62 -9.21 6.20 8.84
CA ALA A 62 -9.99 5.08 8.32
C ALA A 62 -9.15 3.82 8.04
N MET A 63 -7.96 3.96 7.47
CA MET A 63 -7.11 2.82 7.12
C MET A 63 -6.66 1.98 8.32
N PRO A 64 -6.25 2.54 9.48
CA PRO A 64 -5.89 1.75 10.65
C PRO A 64 -7.04 0.84 11.12
N ALA A 65 -8.25 1.39 11.25
CA ALA A 65 -9.42 0.62 11.66
C ALA A 65 -9.77 -0.48 10.64
N HIS A 66 -9.62 -0.19 9.35
CA HIS A 66 -9.85 -1.16 8.28
C HIS A 66 -8.81 -2.28 8.27
N LYS A 67 -7.53 -1.96 8.49
CA LYS A 67 -6.46 -2.97 8.70
C LYS A 67 -6.78 -3.86 9.88
N GLU A 68 -7.15 -3.28 11.01
CA GLU A 68 -7.55 -4.04 12.20
C GLU A 68 -8.69 -5.00 11.90
N LYS A 69 -9.74 -4.54 11.21
CA LYS A 69 -10.85 -5.38 10.76
C LYS A 69 -10.36 -6.54 9.91
N PHE A 70 -9.54 -6.29 8.90
CA PHE A 70 -9.00 -7.32 8.00
C PHE A 70 -8.31 -8.45 8.75
N PHE A 71 -7.49 -8.13 9.74
CA PHE A 71 -6.73 -9.12 10.51
C PHE A 71 -7.56 -9.78 11.61
N ARG A 72 -8.39 -9.02 12.31
CA ARG A 72 -9.28 -9.54 13.35
C ARG A 72 -10.25 -10.58 12.79
N GLU A 73 -10.79 -10.33 11.60
CA GLU A 73 -11.74 -11.24 10.94
C GLU A 73 -11.07 -12.37 10.17
N ASN A 74 -9.74 -12.49 10.23
CA ASN A 74 -8.94 -13.46 9.48
C ASN A 74 -9.29 -13.45 7.97
N THR A 75 -9.53 -12.29 7.39
CA THR A 75 -9.99 -12.12 6.00
C THR A 75 -9.10 -12.85 5.00
N LEU A 76 -7.79 -12.85 5.21
CA LEU A 76 -6.85 -13.55 4.35
C LEU A 76 -7.15 -15.05 4.21
N THR A 77 -7.70 -15.69 5.23
CA THR A 77 -8.04 -17.13 5.19
C THR A 77 -9.29 -17.42 4.37
N LYS A 78 -10.14 -16.41 4.19
CA LYS A 78 -11.41 -16.53 3.43
C LYS A 78 -11.17 -16.42 1.91
N ILE A 79 -10.07 -15.83 1.47
CA ILE A 79 -9.77 -15.60 0.06
C ILE A 79 -9.37 -16.94 -0.60
N PRO A 80 -10.09 -17.41 -1.62
CA PRO A 80 -9.76 -18.63 -2.35
C PRO A 80 -8.65 -18.39 -3.39
N ASN A 81 -8.11 -19.45 -3.93
CA ASN A 81 -7.26 -19.46 -5.13
C ASN A 81 -6.05 -18.49 -5.07
N LYS A 82 -5.51 -18.25 -3.88
CA LYS A 82 -4.31 -17.41 -3.70
C LYS A 82 -3.11 -17.98 -4.46
N ILE A 83 -2.41 -17.13 -5.23
CA ILE A 83 -1.19 -17.51 -5.94
C ILE A 83 -0.02 -17.73 -4.98
N ASN A 84 0.04 -16.92 -3.91
CA ASN A 84 1.10 -16.96 -2.92
C ASN A 84 0.61 -16.44 -1.55
N GLY A 85 1.52 -16.28 -0.59
CA GLY A 85 1.21 -15.77 0.74
C GLY A 85 1.43 -14.26 0.92
N ASN A 86 1.69 -13.53 -0.15
CA ASN A 86 1.90 -12.09 -0.08
C ASN A 86 0.59 -11.34 0.20
N ILE A 87 0.70 -10.21 0.89
CA ILE A 87 -0.42 -9.27 1.08
C ILE A 87 -0.14 -8.05 0.23
N LEU A 88 -1.15 -7.55 -0.46
CA LEU A 88 -1.11 -6.29 -1.17
C LEU A 88 -2.08 -5.30 -0.53
N ALA A 89 -1.64 -4.05 -0.43
CA ALA A 89 -2.51 -2.90 -0.18
C ALA A 89 -2.66 -2.16 -1.52
N LEU A 90 -3.78 -2.38 -2.19
CA LEU A 90 -4.08 -1.85 -3.53
C LEU A 90 -4.81 -0.52 -3.42
N TYR A 91 -4.35 0.47 -4.16
CA TYR A 91 -4.97 1.77 -4.38
C TYR A 91 -5.50 1.81 -5.81
N THR A 92 -6.80 1.89 -5.99
CA THR A 92 -7.45 1.78 -7.32
C THR A 92 -8.75 2.59 -7.37
N ASP A 93 -9.45 2.56 -8.49
CA ASP A 93 -10.71 3.27 -8.70
C ASP A 93 -10.62 4.74 -8.29
N TYR A 94 -9.53 5.38 -8.67
CA TYR A 94 -9.35 6.81 -8.46
C TYR A 94 -10.39 7.59 -9.27
N GLU A 95 -11.06 8.56 -8.66
CA GLU A 95 -11.98 9.48 -9.36
C GLU A 95 -11.25 10.60 -10.10
N GLY A 96 -9.95 10.49 -10.23
CA GLY A 96 -9.06 11.44 -10.88
C GLY A 96 -7.63 11.20 -10.44
N ASP A 97 -6.99 12.17 -9.85
CA ASP A 97 -5.67 12.02 -9.25
C ASP A 97 -5.76 11.70 -7.74
N TYR A 98 -4.62 11.71 -7.06
CA TYR A 98 -4.52 11.42 -5.62
C TYR A 98 -5.31 12.40 -4.71
N THR A 99 -5.81 13.52 -5.24
CA THR A 99 -6.62 14.49 -4.47
C THR A 99 -8.10 14.10 -4.39
N LYS A 100 -8.52 13.11 -5.19
CA LYS A 100 -9.89 12.62 -5.28
C LYS A 100 -10.05 11.31 -4.52
N PRO A 101 -11.30 10.89 -4.25
CA PRO A 101 -11.58 9.59 -3.65
C PRO A 101 -10.99 8.43 -4.45
N TYR A 102 -10.57 7.39 -3.74
CA TYR A 102 -10.07 6.14 -4.29
C TYR A 102 -10.49 4.96 -3.42
N SER A 103 -10.41 3.75 -3.99
CA SER A 103 -10.56 2.51 -3.25
C SER A 103 -9.22 2.05 -2.71
N TRP A 104 -9.15 1.80 -1.41
CA TRP A 104 -8.03 1.12 -0.77
C TRP A 104 -8.45 -0.29 -0.40
N VAL A 105 -7.80 -1.30 -1.01
CA VAL A 105 -8.22 -2.70 -0.87
C VAL A 105 -7.07 -3.51 -0.30
N LEU A 106 -7.28 -4.14 0.86
CA LEU A 106 -6.29 -5.00 1.50
C LEU A 106 -6.62 -6.46 1.22
N GLY A 107 -5.69 -7.18 0.60
CA GLY A 107 -5.96 -8.55 0.16
C GLY A 107 -4.75 -9.25 -0.46
N CYS A 108 -4.99 -10.12 -1.41
CA CYS A 108 -3.94 -10.86 -2.10
C CYS A 108 -4.26 -11.17 -3.57
N GLU A 109 -3.21 -11.47 -4.32
CA GLU A 109 -3.31 -11.93 -5.71
C GLU A 109 -3.89 -13.33 -5.76
N VAL A 110 -4.83 -13.54 -6.71
CA VAL A 110 -5.53 -14.82 -6.93
C VAL A 110 -5.42 -15.25 -8.39
N SER A 111 -5.65 -16.53 -8.66
CA SER A 111 -5.61 -17.07 -10.02
C SER A 111 -6.89 -16.80 -10.81
N SER A 112 -8.05 -16.59 -10.16
CA SER A 112 -9.32 -16.24 -10.80
C SER A 112 -10.20 -15.40 -9.88
N LEU A 113 -11.26 -14.79 -10.47
CA LEU A 113 -12.33 -14.07 -9.78
C LEU A 113 -13.67 -14.82 -9.83
N ASP A 114 -13.67 -16.12 -10.14
CA ASP A 114 -14.90 -16.92 -10.30
C ASP A 114 -15.65 -17.06 -8.96
N GLU A 115 -14.92 -16.98 -7.84
CA GLU A 115 -15.47 -17.07 -6.50
C GLU A 115 -14.95 -15.90 -5.65
N ILE A 116 -15.83 -14.95 -5.34
CA ILE A 116 -15.54 -13.80 -4.47
C ILE A 116 -16.33 -13.98 -3.17
N PRO A 117 -15.68 -14.17 -2.01
CA PRO A 117 -16.38 -14.34 -0.74
C PRO A 117 -17.22 -13.12 -0.38
N GLU A 118 -18.35 -13.36 0.30
CA GLU A 118 -19.23 -12.30 0.80
C GLU A 118 -18.45 -11.26 1.63
N GLY A 119 -18.72 -9.99 1.37
CA GLY A 119 -18.06 -8.85 2.02
C GLY A 119 -16.66 -8.53 1.49
N LEU A 120 -16.18 -9.25 0.47
CA LEU A 120 -14.95 -8.93 -0.24
C LEU A 120 -15.24 -8.45 -1.67
N VAL A 121 -14.25 -7.82 -2.29
CA VAL A 121 -14.33 -7.37 -3.69
C VAL A 121 -13.26 -8.04 -4.54
N GLY A 122 -13.60 -8.29 -5.80
CA GLY A 122 -12.66 -8.68 -6.84
C GLY A 122 -12.21 -7.46 -7.64
N LYS A 123 -10.91 -7.32 -7.89
CA LYS A 123 -10.33 -6.26 -8.71
C LYS A 123 -9.42 -6.87 -9.78
N VAL A 124 -9.30 -6.15 -10.88
CA VAL A 124 -8.32 -6.45 -11.93
C VAL A 124 -7.26 -5.37 -11.89
N ILE A 125 -6.03 -5.76 -11.61
CA ILE A 125 -4.86 -4.87 -11.76
C ILE A 125 -4.42 -5.01 -13.22
N PRO A 126 -4.53 -3.97 -14.06
CA PRO A 126 -4.19 -4.04 -15.47
C PRO A 126 -2.69 -4.25 -15.68
N GLU A 127 -2.33 -4.78 -16.85
CA GLU A 127 -0.92 -4.76 -17.29
C GLU A 127 -0.47 -3.31 -17.39
N SER A 128 0.65 -2.97 -16.77
CA SER A 128 1.22 -1.62 -16.81
C SER A 128 2.72 -1.62 -16.56
N LYS A 129 3.36 -0.48 -16.82
CA LYS A 129 4.69 -0.15 -16.29
C LYS A 129 4.53 0.44 -14.88
N TYR A 130 5.46 0.10 -14.03
CA TYR A 130 5.50 0.58 -12.66
C TYR A 130 6.86 1.16 -12.30
N ALA A 131 6.88 2.32 -11.67
CA ALA A 131 8.01 2.76 -10.88
C ALA A 131 7.93 2.04 -9.53
N VAL A 132 8.98 1.29 -9.19
CA VAL A 132 9.02 0.43 -8.00
C VAL A 132 10.01 0.99 -7.01
N PHE A 133 9.50 1.45 -5.86
CA PHE A 133 10.28 1.94 -4.75
C PHE A 133 10.41 0.82 -3.72
N THR A 134 11.65 0.41 -3.41
CA THR A 134 11.91 -0.57 -2.36
C THR A 134 12.25 0.16 -1.08
N THR A 135 11.49 -0.10 -0.01
CA THR A 135 11.70 0.57 1.28
C THR A 135 13.06 0.21 1.88
N GLN A 136 13.64 1.15 2.59
CA GLN A 136 14.91 0.99 3.29
C GLN A 136 14.75 1.36 4.77
N GLY A 137 15.55 0.74 5.63
CA GLY A 137 15.51 1.00 7.06
C GLY A 137 14.33 0.35 7.78
N GLU A 138 13.99 0.90 8.93
CA GLU A 138 12.98 0.35 9.82
C GLU A 138 11.55 0.60 9.33
N PHE A 139 10.66 -0.32 9.64
CA PHE A 139 9.22 -0.13 9.43
C PHE A 139 8.59 0.54 10.67
N PRO A 140 7.71 1.55 10.50
CA PRO A 140 7.09 2.01 9.26
C PRO A 140 7.83 3.18 8.56
N GLN A 141 8.92 3.68 9.11
CA GLN A 141 9.63 4.86 8.62
C GLN A 141 10.10 4.70 7.16
N GLY A 142 10.59 3.52 6.80
CA GLY A 142 10.97 3.20 5.42
C GLY A 142 9.80 3.30 4.43
N LEU A 143 8.60 2.86 4.82
CA LEU A 143 7.39 2.99 3.98
C LEU A 143 6.97 4.45 3.84
N ILE A 144 7.02 5.23 4.92
CA ILE A 144 6.73 6.67 4.90
C ILE A 144 7.68 7.38 3.95
N ALA A 145 8.98 7.09 4.04
CA ALA A 145 9.99 7.67 3.16
C ALA A 145 9.76 7.30 1.70
N ALA A 146 9.35 6.07 1.40
CA ALA A 146 9.02 5.64 0.04
C ALA A 146 7.85 6.45 -0.53
N TRP A 147 6.75 6.61 0.20
CA TRP A 147 5.63 7.43 -0.23
C TRP A 147 6.01 8.92 -0.39
N GLN A 148 6.84 9.46 0.50
CA GLN A 148 7.36 10.84 0.34
C GLN A 148 8.19 10.98 -0.94
N ALA A 149 9.00 9.97 -1.29
CA ALA A 149 9.75 9.96 -2.55
C ALA A 149 8.82 9.89 -3.76
N VAL A 150 7.77 9.08 -3.71
CA VAL A 150 6.70 9.04 -4.75
C VAL A 150 6.09 10.43 -4.95
N TRP A 151 5.69 11.11 -3.89
CA TRP A 151 5.05 12.44 -3.98
C TRP A 151 5.99 13.55 -4.46
N LYS A 152 7.29 13.42 -4.18
CA LYS A 152 8.31 14.38 -4.65
C LYS A 152 8.78 14.08 -6.08
N SER A 153 8.51 12.89 -6.60
CA SER A 153 8.94 12.48 -7.94
C SER A 153 8.10 13.16 -9.03
N ASN A 154 8.71 13.38 -10.19
CA ASN A 154 8.02 13.88 -11.38
C ASN A 154 7.49 12.73 -12.26
N LEU A 155 6.95 11.67 -11.65
CA LEU A 155 6.39 10.53 -12.36
C LEU A 155 5.07 10.89 -13.06
N SER A 156 4.93 10.53 -14.34
CA SER A 156 3.65 10.54 -15.04
C SER A 156 2.79 9.37 -14.55
N ARG A 157 2.10 9.55 -13.42
CA ARG A 157 1.27 8.50 -12.80
C ARG A 157 -0.03 8.31 -13.56
N CYS A 158 -0.43 7.06 -13.75
CA CYS A 158 -1.70 6.70 -14.42
C CYS A 158 -2.92 6.77 -13.50
N TYR A 159 -2.75 6.73 -12.19
CA TYR A 159 -3.85 6.64 -11.20
C TYR A 159 -4.84 5.50 -11.48
N THR A 160 -4.34 4.36 -11.98
CA THR A 160 -5.15 3.17 -12.26
C THR A 160 -5.11 2.16 -11.12
N SER A 161 -3.88 1.73 -10.75
CA SER A 161 -3.66 0.72 -9.73
C SER A 161 -2.25 0.83 -9.17
N ASP A 162 -2.09 1.53 -8.07
CA ASP A 162 -0.84 1.53 -7.29
C ASP A 162 -0.95 0.51 -6.16
N PHE A 163 0.14 -0.08 -5.71
CA PHE A 163 0.06 -1.04 -4.60
C PHE A 163 1.35 -1.17 -3.80
N GLU A 164 1.18 -1.46 -2.51
CA GLU A 164 2.24 -1.91 -1.63
C GLU A 164 2.26 -3.43 -1.61
N LEU A 165 3.43 -4.03 -1.75
CA LEU A 165 3.64 -5.47 -1.68
C LEU A 165 4.36 -5.84 -0.39
N TYR A 166 3.67 -6.56 0.47
CA TYR A 166 4.18 -7.17 1.69
C TYR A 166 4.40 -8.66 1.42
N ARG A 167 5.64 -9.09 1.39
CA ARG A 167 5.98 -10.50 1.16
C ARG A 167 5.46 -11.39 2.29
N SER A 168 5.28 -12.67 2.02
CA SER A 168 4.81 -13.64 3.01
C SER A 168 5.74 -13.81 4.22
N ASP A 169 7.01 -13.43 4.07
CA ASP A 169 8.04 -13.42 5.12
C ASP A 169 8.25 -12.02 5.73
N PHE A 170 7.38 -11.05 5.42
CA PHE A 170 7.42 -9.72 6.00
C PHE A 170 7.35 -9.78 7.53
N ASP A 171 8.33 -9.15 8.17
CA ASP A 171 8.42 -8.98 9.62
C ASP A 171 8.91 -7.55 9.89
N PRO A 172 8.13 -6.69 10.55
CA PRO A 172 8.49 -5.29 10.76
C PRO A 172 9.78 -5.08 11.54
N GLN A 173 10.29 -6.11 12.23
CA GLN A 173 11.53 -6.05 13.01
C GLN A 173 12.72 -6.74 12.34
N LYS A 174 12.46 -7.79 11.55
CA LYS A 174 13.51 -8.66 10.99
C LYS A 174 13.66 -8.55 9.48
N ASN A 175 12.53 -8.37 8.79
CA ASN A 175 12.47 -8.26 7.34
C ASN A 175 11.41 -7.21 6.97
N PRO A 176 11.68 -5.91 7.21
CA PRO A 176 10.71 -4.83 7.07
C PRO A 176 10.52 -4.35 5.63
N GLU A 177 11.13 -5.02 4.64
CA GLU A 177 11.06 -4.59 3.25
C GLU A 177 9.62 -4.62 2.70
N VAL A 178 9.21 -3.51 2.14
CA VAL A 178 7.97 -3.35 1.36
C VAL A 178 8.34 -2.77 -0.01
N LYS A 179 7.68 -3.21 -1.07
CA LYS A 179 7.81 -2.58 -2.38
C LYS A 179 6.55 -1.78 -2.69
N VAL A 180 6.73 -0.53 -3.09
CA VAL A 180 5.66 0.37 -3.50
C VAL A 180 5.69 0.49 -5.02
N TYR A 181 4.64 0.02 -5.67
CA TYR A 181 4.45 0.00 -7.11
C TYR A 181 3.54 1.14 -7.52
N ILE A 182 4.05 2.06 -8.34
CA ILE A 182 3.31 3.22 -8.86
C ILE A 182 3.12 3.05 -10.35
N ALA A 183 1.87 2.94 -10.80
CA ALA A 183 1.55 2.81 -12.23
C ALA A 183 1.89 4.11 -12.97
N ILE A 184 2.68 3.98 -14.04
CA ILE A 184 3.16 5.11 -14.84
C ILE A 184 2.81 4.93 -16.32
N GLU A 185 2.74 6.05 -17.02
CA GLU A 185 2.53 6.07 -18.47
C GLU A 185 3.64 5.32 -19.23
N ALA A 186 3.28 4.83 -20.42
CA ALA A 186 4.13 3.96 -21.25
C ALA A 186 5.34 4.68 -21.85
#